data_b243eb0e73cfb171b989e3948dad7264
#
_entry.id   b243eb0e73cfb171b989e3948dad7264
#
_cell.length_a   1.000
_cell.length_b   1.000
_cell.length_c   1.000
_cell.angle_alpha   90.00
_cell.angle_beta   90.00
_cell.angle_gamma   90.00
#
_symmetry.space_group_name_H-M   'P 1'
#
loop_
_entity.id
_entity.type
_entity.pdbx_description
1 polymer ?
#
loop_
_entity_poly.entity_id
_entity_poly.type
_entity_poly.pdbx_seq_one_letter_code
_entity_poly.pdbx_strand_id
1 'polypeptide(L)'
;MRKIKQWLAAAGTVLAVAAIAQPARADELSDIIKRGELRVAVQTSGPLMSFMDKSGKRTGLAVEVAKRMADDLGVKLVLQDYEWKGLIPALLSGKADMVAADMTPTPQRAAQVLFSAPMFYADTVAVVPKDSPYKSYAELNKDGVTVGALGASTYAEVGKKMLPKATLKEFSG
;
A
#
# COMPACT_ATOMS: atom_id res chain seq x y z
N MET A 1 -23.59 -42.51 45.98
CA MET A 1 -24.15 -41.59 44.97
C MET A 1 -23.46 -40.22 44.86
N ARG A 2 -22.69 -39.79 45.85
CA ARG A 2 -22.00 -38.46 45.83
C ARG A 2 -20.70 -38.43 45.02
N LYS A 3 -20.02 -39.57 44.86
CA LYS A 3 -18.73 -39.65 44.12
C LYS A 3 -18.87 -39.71 42.58
N ILE A 4 -20.03 -40.16 42.06
CA ILE A 4 -20.27 -40.22 40.60
C ILE A 4 -20.55 -38.85 40.02
N LYS A 5 -21.12 -37.90 40.78
CA LYS A 5 -21.39 -36.52 40.33
C LYS A 5 -20.11 -35.68 40.17
N GLN A 6 -19.02 -36.02 40.86
CA GLN A 6 -17.75 -35.31 40.80
C GLN A 6 -16.94 -35.67 39.55
N TRP A 7 -17.09 -36.87 38.99
CA TRP A 7 -16.41 -37.32 37.79
C TRP A 7 -17.04 -36.76 36.49
N LEU A 8 -18.34 -36.49 36.50
CA LEU A 8 -19.04 -35.88 35.38
C LEU A 8 -18.76 -34.37 35.24
N ALA A 9 -18.41 -33.68 36.35
CA ALA A 9 -18.02 -32.26 36.28
C ALA A 9 -16.59 -32.06 35.77
N ALA A 10 -15.67 -33.02 35.97
CA ALA A 10 -14.29 -32.95 35.46
C ALA A 10 -14.19 -33.27 33.97
N ALA A 11 -15.09 -34.11 33.39
CA ALA A 11 -15.11 -34.44 31.96
C ALA A 11 -15.67 -33.30 31.08
N GLY A 12 -16.52 -32.44 31.66
CA GLY A 12 -17.07 -31.27 30.91
C GLY A 12 -16.10 -30.14 30.69
N THR A 13 -15.07 -30.00 31.55
CA THR A 13 -14.11 -28.89 31.49
C THR A 13 -12.98 -29.13 30.45
N VAL A 14 -12.71 -30.37 30.08
CA VAL A 14 -11.66 -30.72 29.09
C VAL A 14 -12.14 -30.55 27.66
N LEU A 15 -13.45 -30.67 27.41
CA LEU A 15 -13.99 -30.47 26.03
C LEU A 15 -14.11 -28.99 25.61
N ALA A 16 -14.11 -28.05 26.56
CA ALA A 16 -14.29 -26.63 26.25
C ALA A 16 -13.01 -25.91 25.76
N VAL A 17 -11.82 -26.50 25.95
CA VAL A 17 -10.53 -25.91 25.56
C VAL A 17 -10.12 -26.27 24.13
N ALA A 18 -10.73 -27.27 23.52
CA ALA A 18 -10.42 -27.73 22.16
C ALA A 18 -11.05 -26.86 21.04
N ALA A 19 -11.90 -25.87 21.36
CA ALA A 19 -12.67 -25.11 20.38
C ALA A 19 -12.06 -23.76 19.96
N ILE A 20 -10.83 -23.42 20.40
CA ILE A 20 -10.16 -22.17 20.03
C ILE A 20 -8.86 -22.47 19.24
N ALA A 21 -8.83 -23.54 18.47
CA ALA A 21 -7.92 -23.60 17.34
C ALA A 21 -8.49 -22.70 16.27
N GLN A 22 -8.18 -21.41 16.32
CA GLN A 22 -8.38 -20.55 15.14
C GLN A 22 -7.64 -21.24 13.98
N PRO A 23 -8.28 -21.47 12.82
CA PRO A 23 -7.54 -21.96 11.68
C PRO A 23 -6.40 -20.96 11.47
N ALA A 24 -5.16 -21.46 11.50
CA ALA A 24 -4.03 -20.68 11.02
C ALA A 24 -4.49 -20.07 9.71
N ARG A 25 -4.46 -18.75 9.59
CA ARG A 25 -4.78 -18.06 8.33
C ARG A 25 -3.99 -18.79 7.26
N ALA A 26 -4.70 -19.36 6.31
CA ALA A 26 -4.06 -19.96 5.16
C ALA A 26 -3.01 -18.97 4.67
N ASP A 27 -1.79 -19.43 4.52
CA ASP A 27 -0.68 -18.60 4.09
C ASP A 27 -1.11 -17.95 2.77
N GLU A 28 -1.20 -16.62 2.76
CA GLU A 28 -1.66 -15.84 1.61
C GLU A 28 -0.90 -16.23 0.33
N LEU A 29 0.38 -16.57 0.46
CA LEU A 29 1.20 -17.11 -0.62
C LEU A 29 0.66 -18.45 -1.14
N SER A 30 0.24 -19.33 -0.24
CA SER A 30 -0.37 -20.62 -0.62
C SER A 30 -1.65 -20.42 -1.42
N ASP A 31 -2.45 -19.43 -1.08
CA ASP A 31 -3.69 -19.12 -1.80
C ASP A 31 -3.41 -18.51 -3.18
N ILE A 32 -2.39 -17.66 -3.31
CA ILE A 32 -1.90 -17.14 -4.60
C ILE A 32 -1.46 -18.28 -5.51
N ILE A 33 -0.64 -19.21 -5.01
CA ILE A 33 -0.13 -20.35 -5.78
C ILE A 33 -1.29 -21.27 -6.19
N LYS A 34 -2.20 -21.62 -5.29
CA LYS A 34 -3.37 -22.47 -5.59
C LYS A 34 -4.30 -21.83 -6.62
N ARG A 35 -4.48 -20.52 -6.56
CA ARG A 35 -5.30 -19.77 -7.51
C ARG A 35 -4.61 -19.62 -8.87
N GLY A 36 -3.28 -19.72 -8.92
CA GLY A 36 -2.48 -19.55 -10.14
C GLY A 36 -2.39 -18.09 -10.62
N GLU A 37 -2.72 -17.13 -9.79
CA GLU A 37 -2.70 -15.71 -10.14
C GLU A 37 -2.18 -14.85 -8.98
N LEU A 38 -1.27 -13.89 -9.30
CA LEU A 38 -0.84 -12.80 -8.44
C LEU A 38 -1.56 -11.51 -8.86
N ARG A 39 -2.48 -11.02 -8.03
CA ARG A 39 -3.23 -9.79 -8.25
C ARG A 39 -2.48 -8.62 -7.64
N VAL A 40 -2.06 -7.68 -8.48
CA VAL A 40 -1.22 -6.55 -8.07
C VAL A 40 -1.91 -5.24 -8.34
N ALA A 41 -2.18 -4.48 -7.28
CA ALA A 41 -2.67 -3.11 -7.40
C ALA A 41 -1.51 -2.19 -7.79
N VAL A 42 -1.70 -1.45 -8.87
CA VAL A 42 -0.75 -0.45 -9.38
C VAL A 42 -1.44 0.89 -9.50
N GLN A 43 -0.67 1.96 -9.40
CA GLN A 43 -1.21 3.31 -9.63
C GLN A 43 -1.55 3.49 -11.11
N THR A 44 -2.72 4.07 -11.39
CA THR A 44 -3.21 4.32 -12.75
C THR A 44 -2.22 5.18 -13.56
N SER A 45 -1.65 6.21 -12.93
CA SER A 45 -0.69 7.13 -13.53
C SER A 45 0.41 7.47 -12.54
N GLY A 46 1.47 6.69 -12.55
CA GLY A 46 2.69 6.92 -11.75
C GLY A 46 3.90 6.93 -12.66
N PRO A 47 4.37 8.11 -13.12
CA PRO A 47 5.51 8.20 -14.04
C PRO A 47 6.71 7.37 -13.55
N LEU A 48 7.33 6.62 -14.47
CA LEU A 48 8.42 5.66 -14.26
C LEU A 48 8.04 4.41 -13.43
N MET A 49 7.02 4.48 -12.55
CA MET A 49 6.62 3.36 -11.69
C MET A 49 5.54 2.49 -12.35
N SER A 50 4.45 3.11 -12.81
CA SER A 50 3.37 2.43 -13.52
C SER A 50 2.70 3.42 -14.49
N PHE A 51 2.83 3.20 -15.78
CA PHE A 51 2.26 4.06 -16.82
C PHE A 51 1.96 3.27 -18.09
N MET A 52 1.16 3.83 -18.98
CA MET A 52 0.92 3.27 -20.31
C MET A 52 2.01 3.76 -21.27
N ASP A 53 2.67 2.85 -21.95
CA ASP A 53 3.59 3.20 -23.04
C ASP A 53 2.84 3.63 -24.32
N LYS A 54 3.60 4.00 -25.34
CA LYS A 54 3.01 4.45 -26.63
C LYS A 54 2.20 3.36 -27.35
N SER A 55 2.41 2.09 -27.02
CA SER A 55 1.68 0.95 -27.58
C SER A 55 0.40 0.63 -26.80
N GLY A 56 0.13 1.34 -25.70
CA GLY A 56 -0.99 1.06 -24.81
C GLY A 56 -0.72 -0.07 -23.82
N LYS A 57 0.55 -0.48 -23.66
CA LYS A 57 0.92 -1.52 -22.69
C LYS A 57 1.30 -0.87 -21.36
N ARG A 58 0.81 -1.45 -20.24
CA ARG A 58 1.23 -1.07 -18.89
C ARG A 58 2.68 -1.48 -18.67
N THR A 59 3.52 -0.53 -18.25
CA THR A 59 4.95 -0.71 -17.98
C THR A 59 5.42 0.17 -16.83
N GLY A 60 6.68 0.05 -16.45
CA GLY A 60 7.31 0.81 -15.38
C GLY A 60 7.97 -0.10 -14.34
N LEU A 61 8.80 0.48 -13.47
CA LEU A 61 9.59 -0.27 -12.50
C LEU A 61 8.72 -1.18 -11.63
N ALA A 62 7.62 -0.66 -11.08
CA ALA A 62 6.70 -1.44 -10.24
C ALA A 62 6.06 -2.60 -11.00
N VAL A 63 5.73 -2.39 -12.27
CA VAL A 63 5.15 -3.42 -13.15
C VAL A 63 6.17 -4.53 -13.45
N GLU A 64 7.42 -4.17 -13.74
CA GLU A 64 8.47 -5.15 -14.03
C GLU A 64 8.84 -5.96 -12.78
N VAL A 65 8.87 -5.34 -11.59
CA VAL A 65 9.06 -6.06 -10.31
C VAL A 65 7.91 -7.04 -10.08
N ALA A 66 6.66 -6.59 -10.24
CA ALA A 66 5.49 -7.47 -10.08
C ALA A 66 5.51 -8.64 -11.07
N LYS A 67 5.91 -8.38 -12.32
CA LYS A 67 6.07 -9.41 -13.34
C LYS A 67 7.12 -10.45 -12.92
N ARG A 68 8.29 -10.00 -12.48
CA ARG A 68 9.36 -10.88 -12.02
C ARG A 68 8.89 -11.76 -10.86
N MET A 69 8.15 -11.19 -9.89
CA MET A 69 7.61 -11.96 -8.77
C MET A 69 6.61 -13.01 -9.24
N ALA A 70 5.71 -12.69 -10.17
CA ALA A 70 4.75 -13.65 -10.71
C ALA A 70 5.46 -14.78 -11.48
N ASP A 71 6.48 -14.45 -12.29
CA ASP A 71 7.30 -15.41 -13.03
C ASP A 71 8.04 -16.36 -12.07
N ASP A 72 8.66 -15.83 -10.99
CA ASP A 72 9.38 -16.63 -9.99
C ASP A 72 8.44 -17.53 -9.17
N LEU A 73 7.19 -17.12 -8.97
CA LEU A 73 6.15 -17.92 -8.30
C LEU A 73 5.46 -18.92 -9.26
N GLY A 74 5.70 -18.85 -10.57
CA GLY A 74 5.04 -19.68 -11.57
C GLY A 74 3.55 -19.40 -11.71
N VAL A 75 3.09 -18.17 -11.47
CA VAL A 75 1.68 -17.76 -11.54
C VAL A 75 1.48 -16.64 -12.55
N LYS A 76 0.24 -16.46 -12.99
CA LYS A 76 -0.14 -15.37 -13.90
C LYS A 76 -0.17 -14.03 -13.14
N LEU A 77 0.44 -12.99 -13.73
CA LEU A 77 0.30 -11.62 -13.24
C LEU A 77 -1.05 -11.02 -13.67
N VAL A 78 -1.78 -10.47 -12.70
CA VAL A 78 -3.02 -9.71 -12.92
C VAL A 78 -2.83 -8.31 -12.36
N LEU A 79 -2.58 -7.34 -13.24
CA LEU A 79 -2.46 -5.92 -12.86
C LEU A 79 -3.85 -5.30 -12.72
N GLN A 80 -4.04 -4.51 -11.68
CA GLN A 80 -5.28 -3.80 -11.37
C GLN A 80 -4.97 -2.33 -11.13
N ASP A 81 -5.60 -1.45 -11.89
CA ASP A 81 -5.39 -0.01 -11.82
C ASP A 81 -6.23 0.62 -10.71
N TYR A 82 -5.57 1.41 -9.87
CA TYR A 82 -6.21 2.17 -8.80
C TYR A 82 -5.67 3.61 -8.76
N GLU A 83 -6.53 4.54 -8.41
CA GLU A 83 -6.11 5.85 -7.93
C GLU A 83 -5.26 5.66 -6.66
N TRP A 84 -4.34 6.58 -6.40
CA TRP A 84 -3.40 6.51 -5.27
C TRP A 84 -4.07 6.14 -3.94
N LYS A 85 -5.14 6.84 -3.58
CA LYS A 85 -5.91 6.60 -2.35
C LYS A 85 -6.62 5.25 -2.28
N GLY A 86 -6.77 4.57 -3.39
CA GLY A 86 -7.43 3.26 -3.50
C GLY A 86 -6.51 2.07 -3.30
N LEU A 87 -5.18 2.25 -3.33
CA LEU A 87 -4.21 1.16 -3.29
C LEU A 87 -4.29 0.34 -1.99
N ILE A 88 -4.17 0.99 -0.82
CA ILE A 88 -4.28 0.30 0.49
C ILE A 88 -5.68 -0.31 0.69
N PRO A 89 -6.79 0.39 0.43
CA PRO A 89 -8.11 -0.23 0.47
C PRO A 89 -8.27 -1.47 -0.42
N ALA A 90 -7.67 -1.51 -1.61
CA ALA A 90 -7.71 -2.68 -2.47
C ALA A 90 -7.02 -3.90 -1.82
N LEU A 91 -5.88 -3.68 -1.17
CA LEU A 91 -5.16 -4.71 -0.41
C LEU A 91 -5.98 -5.20 0.79
N LEU A 92 -6.47 -4.27 1.62
CA LEU A 92 -7.23 -4.60 2.84
C LEU A 92 -8.56 -5.33 2.55
N SER A 93 -9.18 -5.07 1.41
CA SER A 93 -10.41 -5.76 0.98
C SER A 93 -10.16 -7.09 0.27
N GLY A 94 -8.91 -7.53 0.11
CA GLY A 94 -8.55 -8.75 -0.61
C GLY A 94 -8.81 -8.70 -2.12
N LYS A 95 -9.02 -7.52 -2.69
CA LYS A 95 -9.10 -7.34 -4.14
C LYS A 95 -7.75 -7.49 -4.81
N ALA A 96 -6.69 -7.06 -4.15
CA ALA A 96 -5.31 -7.26 -4.56
C ALA A 96 -4.53 -8.03 -3.49
N ASP A 97 -3.54 -8.78 -3.91
CA ASP A 97 -2.64 -9.57 -3.03
C ASP A 97 -1.44 -8.72 -2.61
N MET A 98 -1.04 -7.76 -3.43
CA MET A 98 0.00 -6.79 -3.13
C MET A 98 -0.24 -5.46 -3.84
N VAL A 99 0.44 -4.42 -3.33
CA VAL A 99 0.55 -3.12 -3.99
C VAL A 99 1.96 -2.98 -4.52
N ALA A 100 2.10 -2.68 -5.81
CA ALA A 100 3.36 -2.30 -6.43
C ALA A 100 3.31 -0.82 -6.85
N ALA A 101 3.87 0.03 -6.00
CA ALA A 101 3.92 1.48 -6.16
C ALA A 101 5.12 2.06 -5.40
N ASP A 102 5.41 3.35 -5.60
CA ASP A 102 6.42 4.09 -4.85
C ASP A 102 5.89 4.56 -3.48
N MET A 103 5.19 3.67 -2.79
CA MET A 103 4.52 3.99 -1.53
C MET A 103 5.50 4.02 -0.35
N THR A 104 5.75 5.21 0.17
CA THR A 104 6.57 5.40 1.38
C THR A 104 5.92 4.72 2.59
N PRO A 105 6.63 3.88 3.35
CA PRO A 105 6.15 3.36 4.61
C PRO A 105 6.08 4.49 5.65
N THR A 106 4.87 4.80 6.10
CA THR A 106 4.63 5.68 7.24
C THR A 106 4.10 4.87 8.41
N PRO A 107 4.24 5.32 9.68
CA PRO A 107 3.67 4.63 10.82
C PRO A 107 2.16 4.33 10.66
N GLN A 108 1.40 5.27 10.08
CA GLN A 108 -0.03 5.12 9.85
C GLN A 108 -0.34 4.01 8.85
N ARG A 109 0.45 3.89 7.77
CA ARG A 109 0.30 2.84 6.77
C ARG A 109 0.80 1.50 7.29
N ALA A 110 1.95 1.48 7.98
CA ALA A 110 2.53 0.28 8.56
C ALA A 110 1.66 -0.34 9.67
N ALA A 111 0.78 0.44 10.30
CA ALA A 111 -0.23 -0.07 11.22
C ALA A 111 -1.35 -0.85 10.51
N GLN A 112 -1.47 -0.75 9.20
CA GLN A 112 -2.56 -1.38 8.43
C GLN A 112 -2.06 -2.48 7.49
N VAL A 113 -0.86 -2.32 6.92
CA VAL A 113 -0.29 -3.23 5.93
C VAL A 113 1.20 -3.45 6.17
N LEU A 114 1.72 -4.57 5.71
CA LEU A 114 3.15 -4.86 5.73
C LEU A 114 3.85 -4.22 4.54
N PHE A 115 5.09 -3.81 4.74
CA PHE A 115 5.97 -3.29 3.69
C PHE A 115 7.16 -4.22 3.48
N SER A 116 7.63 -4.33 2.26
CA SER A 116 8.91 -4.96 1.94
C SER A 116 10.08 -4.08 2.41
N ALA A 117 11.30 -4.59 2.30
CA ALA A 117 12.48 -3.73 2.34
C ALA A 117 12.38 -2.65 1.24
N PRO A 118 12.91 -1.42 1.49
CA PRO A 118 12.92 -0.36 0.48
C PRO A 118 13.66 -0.79 -0.78
N MET A 119 13.06 -0.57 -1.94
CA MET A 119 13.70 -0.83 -3.24
C MET A 119 14.64 0.33 -3.64
N PHE A 120 14.30 1.56 -3.24
CA PHE A 120 15.08 2.77 -3.50
C PHE A 120 14.69 3.87 -2.52
N TYR A 121 15.45 4.94 -2.51
CA TYR A 121 15.19 6.15 -1.74
C TYR A 121 15.02 7.33 -2.70
N ALA A 122 14.09 8.23 -2.40
CA ALA A 122 13.84 9.44 -3.18
C ALA A 122 13.54 10.62 -2.25
N ASP A 123 14.05 11.78 -2.61
CA ASP A 123 13.75 13.01 -1.90
C ASP A 123 12.39 13.60 -2.30
N THR A 124 11.71 14.22 -1.35
CA THR A 124 10.56 15.06 -1.66
C THR A 124 11.04 16.43 -2.09
N VAL A 125 10.72 16.84 -3.29
CA VAL A 125 11.13 18.13 -3.87
C VAL A 125 9.92 18.97 -4.25
N ALA A 126 10.09 20.30 -4.23
CA ALA A 126 9.15 21.22 -4.82
C ALA A 126 9.58 21.55 -6.25
N VAL A 127 8.67 21.38 -7.21
CA VAL A 127 8.91 21.75 -8.61
C VAL A 127 8.26 23.10 -8.87
N VAL A 128 9.03 24.02 -9.43
CA VAL A 128 8.56 25.38 -9.78
C VAL A 128 8.91 25.67 -11.25
N PRO A 129 8.22 26.63 -11.92
CA PRO A 129 8.61 27.08 -13.26
C PRO A 129 10.07 27.54 -13.30
N LYS A 130 10.71 27.38 -14.47
CA LYS A 130 12.13 27.71 -14.66
C LYS A 130 12.46 29.18 -14.32
N ASP A 131 11.55 30.08 -14.59
CA ASP A 131 11.63 31.53 -14.34
C ASP A 131 11.06 31.94 -12.98
N SER A 132 10.75 30.98 -12.11
CA SER A 132 10.25 31.23 -10.78
C SER A 132 11.20 32.10 -9.97
N PRO A 133 10.66 33.08 -9.21
CA PRO A 133 11.47 33.88 -8.28
C PRO A 133 11.95 33.05 -7.08
N TYR A 134 11.30 31.91 -6.79
CA TYR A 134 11.62 31.08 -5.63
C TYR A 134 12.86 30.21 -5.90
N LYS A 135 13.84 30.26 -5.02
CA LYS A 135 15.11 29.52 -5.12
C LYS A 135 15.26 28.42 -4.08
N SER A 136 14.39 28.42 -3.06
CA SER A 136 14.34 27.37 -2.02
C SER A 136 12.92 27.06 -1.62
N TYR A 137 12.69 25.88 -1.03
CA TYR A 137 11.36 25.54 -0.52
C TYR A 137 10.90 26.48 0.60
N ALA A 138 11.82 27.02 1.40
CA ALA A 138 11.51 27.95 2.49
C ALA A 138 10.87 29.25 1.99
N GLU A 139 11.21 29.68 0.79
CA GLU A 139 10.63 30.87 0.15
C GLU A 139 9.18 30.64 -0.31
N LEU A 140 8.76 29.40 -0.44
CA LEU A 140 7.37 29.03 -0.73
C LEU A 140 6.46 29.14 0.50
N ASN A 141 7.03 29.19 1.73
CA ASN A 141 6.27 29.21 2.96
C ASN A 141 5.79 30.63 3.32
N LYS A 142 4.87 31.18 2.54
CA LYS A 142 4.28 32.49 2.76
C LYS A 142 2.84 32.59 2.24
N ASP A 143 2.10 33.57 2.75
CA ASP A 143 0.74 33.84 2.33
C ASP A 143 0.67 34.16 0.83
N GLY A 144 -0.39 33.71 0.18
CA GLY A 144 -0.62 33.90 -1.25
C GLY A 144 0.08 32.89 -2.16
N VAL A 145 1.00 32.06 -1.63
CA VAL A 145 1.59 30.95 -2.38
C VAL A 145 0.66 29.74 -2.33
N THR A 146 0.41 29.14 -3.51
CA THR A 146 -0.34 27.88 -3.63
C THR A 146 0.59 26.76 -4.09
N VAL A 147 0.57 25.63 -3.38
CA VAL A 147 1.35 24.44 -3.68
C VAL A 147 0.40 23.27 -3.96
N GLY A 148 0.60 22.58 -5.08
CA GLY A 148 -0.15 21.36 -5.43
C GLY A 148 0.54 20.09 -4.93
N ALA A 149 -0.22 19.13 -4.44
CA ALA A 149 0.28 17.81 -4.10
C ALA A 149 -0.76 16.72 -4.39
N LEU A 150 -0.30 15.48 -4.59
CA LEU A 150 -1.16 14.32 -4.66
C LEU A 150 -1.81 14.07 -3.29
N GLY A 151 -3.14 14.00 -3.25
CA GLY A 151 -3.87 13.78 -2.01
C GLY A 151 -3.57 12.42 -1.38
N ALA A 152 -3.63 12.34 -0.05
CA ALA A 152 -3.28 11.15 0.73
C ALA A 152 -1.85 10.62 0.50
N SER A 153 -0.96 11.44 -0.05
CA SER A 153 0.47 11.12 -0.25
C SER A 153 1.35 11.75 0.84
N THR A 154 2.57 11.24 0.97
CA THR A 154 3.60 11.86 1.82
C THR A 154 3.98 13.26 1.33
N TYR A 155 3.81 13.56 0.04
CA TYR A 155 4.03 14.90 -0.51
C TYR A 155 3.07 15.92 0.10
N ALA A 156 1.78 15.57 0.24
CA ALA A 156 0.80 16.41 0.90
C ALA A 156 1.11 16.59 2.40
N GLU A 157 1.50 15.52 3.09
CA GLU A 157 1.88 15.57 4.50
C GLU A 157 3.10 16.46 4.73
N VAL A 158 4.15 16.28 3.93
CA VAL A 158 5.37 17.11 3.98
C VAL A 158 5.05 18.55 3.62
N GLY A 159 4.24 18.80 2.59
CA GLY A 159 3.81 20.14 2.21
C GLY A 159 3.12 20.86 3.37
N LYS A 160 2.15 20.24 4.03
CA LYS A 160 1.47 20.81 5.21
C LYS A 160 2.42 21.13 6.36
N LYS A 161 3.39 20.24 6.60
CA LYS A 161 4.36 20.39 7.69
C LYS A 161 5.41 21.46 7.42
N MET A 162 5.93 21.52 6.21
CA MET A 162 7.06 22.37 5.85
C MET A 162 6.63 23.77 5.37
N LEU A 163 5.40 23.89 4.87
CA LEU A 163 4.88 25.10 4.26
C LEU A 163 3.53 25.54 4.92
N PRO A 164 3.47 25.72 6.25
CA PRO A 164 2.22 25.99 6.96
C PRO A 164 1.53 27.31 6.61
N LYS A 165 2.25 28.27 5.98
CA LYS A 165 1.69 29.55 5.53
C LYS A 165 1.19 29.50 4.08
N ALA A 166 1.65 28.54 3.30
CA ALA A 166 1.20 28.37 1.93
C ALA A 166 -0.16 27.65 1.88
N THR A 167 -0.93 27.91 0.84
CA THR A 167 -2.17 27.16 0.57
C THR A 167 -1.82 25.86 -0.13
N LEU A 168 -2.08 24.70 0.51
CA LEU A 168 -1.93 23.39 -0.13
C LEU A 168 -3.23 23.02 -0.84
N LYS A 169 -3.14 22.71 -2.15
CA LYS A 169 -4.21 22.09 -2.94
C LYS A 169 -3.88 20.63 -3.21
N GLU A 170 -4.79 19.74 -2.81
CA GLU A 170 -4.65 18.32 -3.06
C GLU A 170 -5.41 17.91 -4.33
N PHE A 171 -4.79 17.09 -5.15
CA PHE A 171 -5.34 16.55 -6.40
C PHE A 171 -5.43 15.03 -6.29
N SER A 172 -6.42 14.43 -6.97
CA SER A 172 -6.45 13.00 -7.24
C SER A 172 -5.47 12.68 -8.35
N GLY A 173 -4.80 11.54 -8.29
CA GLY A 173 -3.86 11.06 -9.32
C GLY A 173 -4.55 10.49 -10.53
#